data_e752c630b44324eca5a4b06474ce16f6
#
_entry.id   e752c630b44324eca5a4b06474ce16f6
#
_cell.length_a   1.000
_cell.length_b   1.000
_cell.length_c   1.000
_cell.angle_alpha   90.00
_cell.angle_beta   90.00
_cell.angle_gamma   90.00
#
_symmetry.space_group_name_H-M   'P 1'
#
loop_
_entity.id
_entity.type
_entity.pdbx_description
1 polymer ?
#
loop_
_entity_poly.entity_id
_entity_poly.type
_entity_poly.pdbx_seq_one_letter_code
_entity_poly.pdbx_strand_id
1 'polypeptide(L)'
;TNLLKIIICLLCMVPSLLLYAVKHEPYSGSRIYWDISSKKLLFPSGNYARVIQLQDGRLMAVAESGGGVSVSYSGDNGNIWSSPERIIQSAPNIPYAVPDVIQLTNGDIIVGFNPRPSSPYTEDRKFGIRCIRSVDNGKTWSEPIFIYDAQHYKRQGCWEPCFLELPTGELQCYFANENNFPNSNEQEISMCRSFDNGLTWGKENRICFSNGSRDGMPVPILTDNNEIVVIIEDNGWGNGYNGFRATTVRT
;
A
#
# COMPACT_ATOMS: atom_id res chain seq x y z
N THR A 1 64.03 24.58 28.31
CA THR A 1 63.74 24.81 26.89
C THR A 1 63.12 23.58 26.15
N ASN A 2 62.82 22.50 26.86
CA ASN A 2 62.25 21.28 26.23
C ASN A 2 60.75 21.03 26.56
N LEU A 3 60.11 21.94 27.28
CA LEU A 3 58.67 21.78 27.64
C LEU A 3 57.70 22.39 26.63
N LEU A 4 58.20 23.26 25.74
CA LEU A 4 57.34 23.95 24.75
C LEU A 4 57.16 23.17 23.43
N LYS A 5 57.93 22.10 23.20
CA LYS A 5 57.86 21.27 21.99
C LYS A 5 56.92 20.08 22.12
N ILE A 6 56.44 19.74 23.31
CA ILE A 6 55.55 18.61 23.55
C ILE A 6 54.05 19.03 23.47
N ILE A 7 53.78 20.33 23.65
CA ILE A 7 52.37 20.83 23.60
C ILE A 7 51.87 21.04 22.16
N ILE A 8 52.78 21.17 21.17
CA ILE A 8 52.37 21.40 19.77
C ILE A 8 52.05 20.09 19.02
N CYS A 9 52.49 18.92 19.51
CA CYS A 9 52.20 17.64 18.85
C CYS A 9 50.93 16.94 19.33
N LEU A 10 50.25 17.42 20.39
CA LEU A 10 49.01 16.81 20.88
C LEU A 10 47.75 17.51 20.35
N LEU A 11 47.89 18.58 19.58
CA LEU A 11 46.76 19.32 18.99
C LEU A 11 46.42 18.92 17.53
N CYS A 12 47.16 17.92 16.97
CA CYS A 12 46.94 17.50 15.58
C CYS A 12 46.24 16.13 15.41
N MET A 13 45.64 15.57 16.46
CA MET A 13 44.82 14.36 16.34
C MET A 13 43.42 14.56 16.94
N VAL A 14 42.76 15.63 16.55
CA VAL A 14 41.28 15.64 16.59
C VAL A 14 40.87 15.05 15.25
N PRO A 15 40.22 13.85 15.20
CA PRO A 15 39.62 13.43 13.96
C PRO A 15 38.60 14.50 13.61
N SER A 16 38.76 15.13 12.46
CA SER A 16 37.76 15.98 11.86
C SER A 16 36.53 15.10 11.65
N LEU A 17 35.65 15.08 12.65
CA LEU A 17 34.26 14.80 12.44
C LEU A 17 33.78 15.86 11.46
N LEU A 18 33.81 15.53 10.18
CA LEU A 18 33.06 16.20 9.15
C LEU A 18 31.59 16.05 9.56
N LEU A 19 31.09 16.98 10.39
CA LEU A 19 29.69 17.29 10.46
C LEU A 19 29.30 17.70 9.02
N TYR A 20 28.77 16.76 8.27
CA TYR A 20 27.96 17.07 7.11
C TYR A 20 26.72 17.82 7.66
N ALA A 21 26.89 19.12 7.88
CA ALA A 21 25.75 20.00 8.01
C ALA A 21 25.04 19.94 6.65
N VAL A 22 23.95 19.19 6.57
CA VAL A 22 23.04 19.26 5.45
C VAL A 22 22.59 20.71 5.40
N LYS A 23 23.10 21.45 4.39
CA LYS A 23 22.74 22.83 4.15
C LYS A 23 21.29 22.84 3.73
N HIS A 24 20.37 23.03 4.68
CA HIS A 24 18.99 23.25 4.36
C HIS A 24 18.84 24.62 3.72
N GLU A 25 18.47 24.67 2.46
CA GLU A 25 18.08 25.93 1.81
C GLU A 25 16.92 26.56 2.58
N PRO A 26 16.90 27.88 2.73
CA PRO A 26 15.82 28.55 3.46
C PRO A 26 14.51 28.42 2.69
N TYR A 27 13.56 27.65 3.20
CA TYR A 27 12.20 27.58 2.70
C TYR A 27 11.41 28.82 3.10
N SER A 28 10.78 29.47 2.13
CA SER A 28 9.72 30.44 2.38
C SER A 28 8.40 29.68 2.61
N GLY A 29 8.17 29.16 3.82
CA GLY A 29 6.99 28.37 4.14
C GLY A 29 7.11 27.64 5.48
N SER A 30 6.09 26.87 5.83
CA SER A 30 6.10 26.03 7.04
C SER A 30 7.17 24.96 6.93
N ARG A 31 8.04 24.87 7.94
CA ARG A 31 9.04 23.80 8.03
C ARG A 31 8.41 22.58 8.67
N ILE A 32 8.60 21.41 8.02
CA ILE A 32 8.23 20.12 8.57
C ILE A 32 9.48 19.49 9.17
N TYR A 33 9.40 19.11 10.44
CA TYR A 33 10.45 18.36 11.12
C TYR A 33 9.92 16.98 11.49
N TRP A 34 10.70 15.95 11.14
CA TRP A 34 10.38 14.57 11.53
C TRP A 34 10.96 14.27 12.90
N ASP A 35 10.08 14.03 13.88
CA ASP A 35 10.49 13.59 15.22
C ASP A 35 10.72 12.06 15.20
N ILE A 36 11.99 11.68 15.08
CA ILE A 36 12.37 10.25 15.05
C ILE A 36 12.06 9.56 16.39
N SER A 37 12.00 10.29 17.50
CA SER A 37 11.62 9.74 18.81
C SER A 37 10.16 9.31 18.87
N SER A 38 9.31 9.85 17.98
CA SER A 38 7.90 9.50 17.88
C SER A 38 7.65 8.14 17.19
N LYS A 39 8.69 7.49 16.64
CA LYS A 39 8.57 6.20 15.97
C LYS A 39 8.02 5.13 16.91
N LYS A 40 6.93 4.46 16.51
CA LYS A 40 6.24 3.43 17.30
C LYS A 40 6.02 2.16 16.50
N LEU A 41 6.09 1.02 17.19
CA LEU A 41 5.71 -0.28 16.63
C LEU A 41 4.21 -0.47 16.84
N LEU A 42 3.44 -0.50 15.73
CA LEU A 42 2.00 -0.71 15.74
C LEU A 42 1.63 -2.19 15.68
N PHE A 43 2.28 -2.92 14.78
CA PHE A 43 2.02 -4.35 14.55
C PHE A 43 3.29 -5.13 14.89
N PRO A 44 3.25 -6.07 15.86
CA PRO A 44 4.43 -6.85 16.28
C PRO A 44 5.01 -7.72 15.17
N SER A 45 4.17 -8.10 14.20
CA SER A 45 4.56 -8.83 12.99
C SER A 45 3.69 -8.37 11.84
N GLY A 46 4.16 -8.50 10.61
CA GLY A 46 3.39 -8.19 9.42
C GLY A 46 4.05 -7.18 8.52
N ASN A 47 3.37 -6.91 7.40
CA ASN A 47 3.87 -6.10 6.30
C ASN A 47 2.75 -5.25 5.72
N TYR A 48 3.11 -4.42 4.73
CA TYR A 48 2.18 -3.65 3.90
C TYR A 48 1.15 -2.85 4.70
N ALA A 49 1.62 -2.08 5.68
CA ALA A 49 0.74 -1.23 6.45
C ALA A 49 0.19 -0.06 5.63
N ARG A 50 -1.07 0.29 5.87
CA ARG A 50 -1.74 1.51 5.36
C ARG A 50 -2.35 2.25 6.53
N VAL A 51 -2.50 3.56 6.39
CA VAL A 51 -3.15 4.40 7.38
C VAL A 51 -4.06 5.41 6.71
N ILE A 52 -5.25 5.60 7.26
CA ILE A 52 -6.18 6.66 6.87
C ILE A 52 -6.64 7.43 8.10
N GLN A 53 -7.12 8.64 7.89
CA GLN A 53 -7.90 9.36 8.88
C GLN A 53 -9.40 9.10 8.61
N LEU A 54 -10.10 8.65 9.64
CA LEU A 54 -11.54 8.45 9.60
C LEU A 54 -12.29 9.78 9.73
N GLN A 55 -13.54 9.82 9.27
CA GLN A 55 -14.40 11.01 9.35
C GLN A 55 -14.65 11.48 10.78
N ASP A 56 -14.53 10.60 11.77
CA ASP A 56 -14.60 10.95 13.20
C ASP A 56 -13.28 11.50 13.79
N GLY A 57 -12.27 11.67 12.95
CA GLY A 57 -10.95 12.20 13.31
C GLY A 57 -9.95 11.17 13.81
N ARG A 58 -10.34 9.94 14.14
CA ARG A 58 -9.41 8.86 14.49
C ARG A 58 -8.52 8.50 13.30
N LEU A 59 -7.32 8.02 13.59
CA LEU A 59 -6.51 7.30 12.63
C LEU A 59 -6.83 5.80 12.69
N MET A 60 -6.90 5.17 11.54
CA MET A 60 -7.03 3.72 11.38
C MET A 60 -5.85 3.21 10.57
N ALA A 61 -5.09 2.29 11.14
CA ALA A 61 -4.03 1.57 10.45
C ALA A 61 -4.45 0.13 10.20
N VAL A 62 -4.16 -0.38 9.00
CA VAL A 62 -4.33 -1.80 8.64
C VAL A 62 -3.00 -2.39 8.25
N ALA A 63 -2.80 -3.69 8.51
CA ALA A 63 -1.62 -4.42 8.08
C ALA A 63 -1.93 -5.91 7.88
N GLU A 64 -1.15 -6.54 7.02
CA GLU A 64 -0.99 -8.00 6.98
C GLU A 64 -0.30 -8.44 8.26
N SER A 65 -1.05 -8.92 9.25
CA SER A 65 -0.55 -9.24 10.58
C SER A 65 -1.42 -10.29 11.26
N GLY A 66 -0.84 -11.02 12.21
CA GLY A 66 -1.56 -11.97 13.05
C GLY A 66 -2.18 -13.17 12.30
N GLY A 67 -1.67 -13.50 11.11
CA GLY A 67 -2.23 -14.57 10.26
C GLY A 67 -3.49 -14.17 9.51
N GLY A 68 -3.62 -12.89 9.18
CA GLY A 68 -4.72 -12.32 8.42
C GLY A 68 -4.52 -10.82 8.22
N VAL A 69 -5.60 -10.05 8.22
CA VAL A 69 -5.55 -8.59 8.23
C VAL A 69 -5.96 -8.09 9.61
N SER A 70 -5.14 -7.20 10.17
CA SER A 70 -5.37 -6.60 11.47
C SER A 70 -5.45 -5.08 11.38
N VAL A 71 -6.15 -4.47 12.34
CA VAL A 71 -6.28 -3.01 12.48
C VAL A 71 -5.74 -2.54 13.82
N SER A 72 -5.37 -1.26 13.87
CA SER A 72 -5.08 -0.52 15.09
C SER A 72 -5.60 0.90 14.94
N TYR A 73 -6.11 1.49 16.02
CA TYR A 73 -6.71 2.83 16.00
C TYR A 73 -5.96 3.79 16.91
N SER A 74 -5.95 5.07 16.54
CA SER A 74 -5.49 6.16 17.40
C SER A 74 -6.53 7.28 17.45
N GLY A 75 -6.83 7.76 18.66
CA GLY A 75 -7.73 8.90 18.89
C GLY A 75 -6.99 10.20 19.21
N ASP A 76 -5.65 10.21 19.15
CA ASP A 76 -4.79 11.33 19.56
C ASP A 76 -3.69 11.64 18.54
N ASN A 77 -4.04 11.58 17.27
CA ASN A 77 -3.15 11.88 16.14
C ASN A 77 -1.89 11.00 16.08
N GLY A 78 -2.02 9.72 16.45
CA GLY A 78 -0.95 8.74 16.36
C GLY A 78 -0.01 8.69 17.57
N ASN A 79 -0.30 9.42 18.65
CA ASN A 79 0.50 9.35 19.87
C ASN A 79 0.30 8.03 20.61
N ILE A 80 -0.94 7.56 20.72
CA ILE A 80 -1.28 6.27 21.32
C ILE A 80 -2.12 5.47 20.31
N TRP A 81 -1.78 4.21 20.16
CA TRP A 81 -2.48 3.26 19.32
C TRP A 81 -3.05 2.12 20.14
N SER A 82 -4.23 1.65 19.76
CA SER A 82 -4.82 0.46 20.34
C SER A 82 -3.95 -0.78 20.08
N SER A 83 -4.12 -1.82 20.89
CA SER A 83 -3.59 -3.13 20.53
C SER A 83 -4.15 -3.57 19.18
N PRO A 84 -3.35 -4.19 18.29
CA PRO A 84 -3.84 -4.70 17.03
C PRO A 84 -4.96 -5.74 17.22
N GLU A 85 -6.04 -5.57 16.48
CA GLU A 85 -7.16 -6.49 16.42
C GLU A 85 -7.23 -7.12 15.02
N ARG A 86 -7.36 -8.44 14.95
CA ARG A 86 -7.52 -9.12 13.67
C ARG A 86 -8.97 -9.03 13.21
N ILE A 87 -9.21 -8.36 12.08
CA ILE A 87 -10.54 -8.17 11.49
C ILE A 87 -10.93 -9.29 10.53
N ILE A 88 -9.95 -10.03 10.00
CA ILE A 88 -10.19 -11.22 9.21
C ILE A 88 -9.04 -12.22 9.33
N GLN A 89 -9.37 -13.49 9.49
CA GLN A 89 -8.42 -14.60 9.51
C GLN A 89 -8.16 -15.08 8.08
N SER A 90 -6.90 -15.29 7.73
CA SER A 90 -6.53 -16.00 6.49
C SER A 90 -7.11 -17.40 6.45
N ALA A 91 -7.56 -17.83 5.28
CA ALA A 91 -7.97 -19.20 5.06
C ALA A 91 -6.75 -20.16 5.12
N PRO A 92 -6.94 -21.43 5.42
CA PRO A 92 -5.85 -22.41 5.43
C PRO A 92 -5.10 -22.44 4.10
N ASN A 93 -3.79 -22.25 4.13
CA ASN A 93 -2.91 -22.20 2.97
C ASN A 93 -3.21 -21.06 1.95
N ILE A 94 -3.98 -20.05 2.37
CA ILE A 94 -4.28 -18.86 1.57
C ILE A 94 -4.04 -17.62 2.43
N PRO A 95 -2.79 -17.17 2.61
CA PRO A 95 -2.50 -15.90 3.27
C PRO A 95 -3.27 -14.74 2.64
N TYR A 96 -3.81 -13.87 3.48
CA TYR A 96 -4.41 -12.59 3.07
C TYR A 96 -3.38 -11.50 3.22
N ALA A 97 -2.96 -10.94 2.11
CA ALA A 97 -1.80 -10.06 2.01
C ALA A 97 -2.16 -8.69 1.46
N VAL A 98 -1.23 -7.75 1.60
CA VAL A 98 -1.24 -6.41 0.99
C VAL A 98 -2.59 -5.70 1.15
N PRO A 99 -3.04 -5.44 2.39
CA PRO A 99 -4.30 -4.75 2.59
C PRO A 99 -4.22 -3.31 2.12
N ASP A 100 -5.37 -2.82 1.62
CA ASP A 100 -5.65 -1.40 1.43
C ASP A 100 -6.94 -1.02 2.16
N VAL A 101 -7.11 0.25 2.50
CA VAL A 101 -8.26 0.73 3.26
C VAL A 101 -8.74 2.07 2.75
N ILE A 102 -10.06 2.21 2.65
CA ILE A 102 -10.73 3.47 2.36
C ILE A 102 -11.96 3.62 3.25
N GLN A 103 -12.25 4.84 3.70
CA GLN A 103 -13.56 5.18 4.23
C GLN A 103 -14.35 5.93 3.15
N LEU A 104 -15.51 5.42 2.81
CA LEU A 104 -16.40 5.99 1.80
C LEU A 104 -17.10 7.25 2.33
N THR A 105 -17.59 8.08 1.42
CA THR A 105 -18.30 9.32 1.75
C THR A 105 -19.53 9.06 2.63
N ASN A 106 -20.17 7.89 2.51
CA ASN A 106 -21.31 7.49 3.34
C ASN A 106 -20.91 6.99 4.76
N GLY A 107 -19.61 6.96 5.07
CA GLY A 107 -19.05 6.52 6.35
C GLY A 107 -18.66 5.04 6.42
N ASP A 108 -19.03 4.21 5.45
CA ASP A 108 -18.60 2.81 5.42
C ASP A 108 -17.11 2.69 5.25
N ILE A 109 -16.52 1.66 5.85
CA ILE A 109 -15.10 1.38 5.71
C ILE A 109 -14.95 0.10 4.87
N ILE A 110 -14.13 0.16 3.82
CA ILE A 110 -13.75 -0.97 3.00
C ILE A 110 -12.28 -1.30 3.28
N VAL A 111 -12.00 -2.56 3.60
CA VAL A 111 -10.64 -3.09 3.67
C VAL A 111 -10.49 -4.17 2.61
N GLY A 112 -9.67 -3.89 1.62
CA GLY A 112 -9.31 -4.86 0.59
C GLY A 112 -8.11 -5.68 0.99
N PHE A 113 -7.99 -6.87 0.41
CA PHE A 113 -6.83 -7.74 0.59
C PHE A 113 -6.71 -8.71 -0.57
N ASN A 114 -5.52 -9.30 -0.67
CA ASN A 114 -5.14 -10.20 -1.75
C ASN A 114 -4.96 -11.63 -1.19
N PRO A 115 -5.94 -12.55 -1.37
CA PRO A 115 -5.72 -13.98 -1.16
C PRO A 115 -4.57 -14.50 -2.02
N ARG A 116 -3.53 -15.07 -1.38
CA ARG A 116 -2.31 -15.58 -2.04
C ARG A 116 -2.06 -17.05 -1.69
N PRO A 117 -2.62 -18.01 -2.44
CA PRO A 117 -2.41 -19.42 -2.17
C PRO A 117 -0.93 -19.79 -2.05
N SER A 118 -0.63 -20.65 -1.07
CA SER A 118 0.69 -21.26 -0.89
C SER A 118 0.79 -22.58 -1.64
N SER A 119 2.01 -23.03 -1.94
CA SER A 119 2.26 -24.38 -2.47
C SER A 119 1.77 -25.45 -1.48
N PRO A 120 1.23 -26.59 -1.97
CA PRO A 120 0.95 -26.90 -3.37
C PRO A 120 -0.21 -26.10 -3.94
N TYR A 121 -0.06 -25.64 -5.16
CA TYR A 121 -1.10 -24.89 -5.87
C TYR A 121 -2.17 -25.83 -6.41
N THR A 122 -3.44 -25.57 -6.09
CA THR A 122 -4.58 -26.43 -6.45
C THR A 122 -5.71 -25.56 -7.03
N GLU A 123 -6.53 -26.13 -7.92
CA GLU A 123 -7.57 -25.39 -8.68
C GLU A 123 -8.64 -24.76 -7.79
N ASP A 124 -8.87 -25.28 -6.60
CA ASP A 124 -9.81 -24.76 -5.61
C ASP A 124 -9.31 -23.53 -4.85
N ARG A 125 -8.02 -23.18 -4.99
CA ARG A 125 -7.37 -22.07 -4.28
C ARG A 125 -6.80 -21.07 -5.28
N LYS A 126 -7.55 -20.02 -5.58
CA LYS A 126 -7.17 -19.01 -6.54
C LYS A 126 -6.52 -17.81 -5.87
N PHE A 127 -5.59 -17.19 -6.59
CA PHE A 127 -5.22 -15.81 -6.31
C PHE A 127 -6.43 -14.91 -6.59
N GLY A 128 -6.67 -13.94 -5.74
CA GLY A 128 -7.85 -13.10 -5.89
C GLY A 128 -7.70 -11.74 -5.22
N ILE A 129 -8.70 -10.91 -5.44
CA ILE A 129 -8.91 -9.68 -4.69
C ILE A 129 -10.26 -9.80 -3.99
N ARG A 130 -10.28 -9.49 -2.70
CA ARG A 130 -11.45 -9.49 -1.84
C ARG A 130 -11.50 -8.22 -1.03
N CYS A 131 -12.66 -7.88 -0.50
CA CYS A 131 -12.76 -6.88 0.54
C CYS A 131 -13.73 -7.35 1.65
N ILE A 132 -13.64 -6.68 2.79
CA ILE A 132 -14.63 -6.70 3.85
C ILE A 132 -15.11 -5.28 4.10
N ARG A 133 -16.34 -5.15 4.59
CA ARG A 133 -17.01 -3.88 4.82
C ARG A 133 -17.44 -3.76 6.26
N SER A 134 -17.27 -2.56 6.83
CA SER A 134 -17.86 -2.16 8.10
C SER A 134 -18.80 -0.99 7.88
N VAL A 135 -20.00 -1.06 8.47
CA VAL A 135 -21.03 0.00 8.45
C VAL A 135 -21.18 0.68 9.80
N ASP A 136 -20.36 0.32 10.77
CA ASP A 136 -20.43 0.76 12.16
C ASP A 136 -19.09 1.33 12.66
N ASN A 137 -18.36 1.96 11.72
CA ASN A 137 -17.11 2.65 11.99
C ASN A 137 -15.99 1.74 12.50
N GLY A 138 -15.89 0.54 11.93
CA GLY A 138 -14.84 -0.44 12.18
C GLY A 138 -15.05 -1.34 13.38
N LYS A 139 -16.26 -1.38 13.96
CA LYS A 139 -16.57 -2.24 15.12
C LYS A 139 -16.88 -3.68 14.69
N THR A 140 -17.59 -3.86 13.60
CA THR A 140 -17.88 -5.18 13.01
C THR A 140 -17.59 -5.19 11.53
N TRP A 141 -17.35 -6.38 10.98
CA TRP A 141 -16.95 -6.57 9.60
C TRP A 141 -17.78 -7.66 8.93
N SER A 142 -18.04 -7.48 7.63
CA SER A 142 -18.73 -8.48 6.82
C SER A 142 -17.84 -9.70 6.56
N GLU A 143 -18.46 -10.77 6.04
CA GLU A 143 -17.75 -11.82 5.34
C GLU A 143 -17.02 -11.26 4.10
N PRO A 144 -16.00 -11.98 3.57
CA PRO A 144 -15.29 -11.59 2.37
C PRO A 144 -16.21 -11.39 1.17
N ILE A 145 -16.14 -10.22 0.57
CA ILE A 145 -16.83 -9.85 -0.66
C ILE A 145 -15.91 -10.09 -1.84
N PHE A 146 -16.41 -10.73 -2.86
CA PHE A 146 -15.69 -11.04 -4.09
C PHE A 146 -15.45 -9.75 -4.91
N ILE A 147 -14.22 -9.55 -5.40
CA ILE A 147 -13.88 -8.53 -6.38
C ILE A 147 -13.38 -9.17 -7.68
N TYR A 148 -12.35 -10.02 -7.58
CA TYR A 148 -11.72 -10.64 -8.73
C TYR A 148 -11.06 -11.99 -8.35
N ASP A 149 -11.04 -12.94 -9.30
CA ASP A 149 -10.23 -14.14 -9.24
C ASP A 149 -9.31 -14.24 -10.45
N ALA A 150 -8.06 -14.47 -10.19
CA ALA A 150 -7.06 -14.92 -11.15
C ALA A 150 -6.97 -16.45 -11.14
N GLN A 151 -5.87 -17.02 -11.64
CA GLN A 151 -5.64 -18.45 -11.60
C GLN A 151 -5.06 -18.90 -10.26
N HIS A 152 -4.86 -20.20 -10.13
CA HIS A 152 -4.23 -20.81 -8.94
C HIS A 152 -2.69 -20.83 -9.04
N TYR A 153 -2.10 -20.49 -10.19
CA TYR A 153 -0.65 -20.44 -10.38
C TYR A 153 -0.07 -19.09 -10.01
N LYS A 154 1.08 -19.08 -9.37
CA LYS A 154 1.77 -17.86 -8.98
C LYS A 154 2.08 -16.90 -10.15
N ARG A 155 2.27 -17.44 -11.37
CA ARG A 155 2.55 -16.66 -12.59
C ARG A 155 1.30 -16.17 -13.33
N GLN A 156 0.14 -16.39 -12.78
CA GLN A 156 -1.15 -15.95 -13.32
C GLN A 156 -2.02 -15.42 -12.19
N GLY A 157 -1.40 -14.74 -11.26
CA GLY A 157 -2.04 -14.14 -10.11
C GLY A 157 -2.59 -12.74 -10.38
N CYS A 158 -3.10 -12.14 -9.32
CA CYS A 158 -3.41 -10.72 -9.24
C CYS A 158 -2.88 -10.18 -7.93
N TRP A 159 -2.56 -8.87 -7.87
CA TRP A 159 -1.73 -8.33 -6.81
C TRP A 159 -2.17 -6.93 -6.41
N GLU A 160 -2.02 -6.58 -5.12
CA GLU A 160 -1.93 -5.21 -4.62
C GLU A 160 -3.16 -4.35 -4.91
N PRO A 161 -4.33 -4.66 -4.29
CA PRO A 161 -5.51 -3.83 -4.43
C PRO A 161 -5.28 -2.42 -3.88
N CYS A 162 -5.81 -1.42 -4.58
CA CYS A 162 -5.87 -0.04 -4.12
C CYS A 162 -7.20 0.59 -4.53
N PHE A 163 -7.85 1.31 -3.62
CA PHE A 163 -9.19 1.84 -3.83
C PHE A 163 -9.21 3.34 -4.11
N LEU A 164 -10.23 3.75 -4.88
CA LEU A 164 -10.58 5.14 -5.11
C LEU A 164 -12.11 5.26 -5.17
N GLU A 165 -12.69 6.16 -4.38
CA GLU A 165 -14.10 6.57 -4.51
C GLU A 165 -14.17 7.86 -5.32
N LEU A 166 -15.04 7.89 -6.34
CA LEU A 166 -15.33 9.09 -7.11
C LEU A 166 -16.47 9.90 -6.46
N PRO A 167 -16.58 11.21 -6.76
CA PRO A 167 -17.67 12.06 -6.25
C PRO A 167 -19.06 11.58 -6.63
N THR A 168 -19.16 10.72 -7.63
CA THR A 168 -20.41 10.07 -8.06
C THR A 168 -20.86 8.92 -7.14
N GLY A 169 -19.99 8.50 -6.19
CA GLY A 169 -20.18 7.31 -5.37
C GLY A 169 -19.69 6.01 -6.04
N GLU A 170 -19.15 6.10 -7.26
CA GLU A 170 -18.48 4.94 -7.89
C GLU A 170 -17.23 4.61 -7.11
N LEU A 171 -17.11 3.36 -6.62
CA LEU A 171 -15.92 2.83 -5.97
C LEU A 171 -15.14 2.00 -6.99
N GLN A 172 -13.86 2.28 -7.11
CA GLN A 172 -12.92 1.60 -8.01
C GLN A 172 -11.88 0.84 -7.21
N CYS A 173 -11.55 -0.39 -7.62
CA CYS A 173 -10.46 -1.21 -7.09
C CYS A 173 -9.46 -1.48 -8.21
N TYR A 174 -8.27 -0.94 -8.09
CA TYR A 174 -7.15 -1.12 -9.02
C TYR A 174 -6.25 -2.23 -8.51
N PHE A 175 -5.70 -3.04 -9.40
CA PHE A 175 -4.79 -4.13 -9.06
C PHE A 175 -3.90 -4.51 -10.24
N ALA A 176 -2.74 -5.09 -9.96
CA ALA A 176 -1.89 -5.68 -10.97
C ALA A 176 -2.42 -7.07 -11.35
N ASN A 177 -2.42 -7.41 -12.63
CA ASN A 177 -3.09 -8.60 -13.17
C ASN A 177 -2.22 -9.35 -14.18
N GLU A 178 -1.84 -10.58 -13.85
CA GLU A 178 -1.11 -11.51 -14.73
C GLU A 178 -2.04 -12.52 -15.42
N ASN A 179 -3.31 -12.59 -14.99
CA ASN A 179 -4.26 -13.62 -15.44
C ASN A 179 -4.48 -13.64 -16.95
N ASN A 180 -4.32 -12.49 -17.62
CA ASN A 180 -4.51 -12.33 -19.04
C ASN A 180 -3.29 -12.77 -19.88
N PHE A 181 -2.19 -13.20 -19.23
CA PHE A 181 -0.90 -13.51 -19.87
C PHE A 181 -0.41 -14.93 -19.54
N PRO A 182 -1.15 -16.00 -19.90
CA PRO A 182 -0.85 -17.37 -19.48
C PRO A 182 0.49 -17.91 -20.00
N ASN A 183 1.04 -17.33 -21.04
CA ASN A 183 2.25 -17.81 -21.72
C ASN A 183 3.45 -16.87 -21.56
N SER A 184 3.33 -15.81 -20.78
CA SER A 184 4.41 -14.83 -20.57
C SER A 184 4.50 -14.41 -19.09
N ASN A 185 5.44 -13.53 -18.77
CA ASN A 185 5.56 -12.90 -17.47
C ASN A 185 4.99 -11.47 -17.46
N GLU A 186 4.18 -11.14 -18.43
CA GLU A 186 3.58 -9.82 -18.56
C GLU A 186 2.53 -9.59 -17.47
N GLN A 187 2.31 -8.32 -17.16
CA GLN A 187 1.38 -7.87 -16.15
C GLN A 187 0.81 -6.52 -16.55
N GLU A 188 -0.50 -6.38 -16.42
CA GLU A 188 -1.22 -5.14 -16.67
C GLU A 188 -1.78 -4.56 -15.38
N ILE A 189 -2.23 -3.30 -15.43
CA ILE A 189 -3.12 -2.76 -14.41
C ILE A 189 -4.56 -2.94 -14.87
N SER A 190 -5.33 -3.63 -14.04
CA SER A 190 -6.77 -3.83 -14.19
C SER A 190 -7.53 -3.08 -13.10
N MET A 191 -8.82 -2.80 -13.34
CA MET A 191 -9.71 -2.14 -12.39
C MET A 191 -11.11 -2.74 -12.44
N CYS A 192 -11.70 -3.01 -11.28
CA CYS A 192 -13.11 -3.35 -11.10
C CYS A 192 -13.87 -2.15 -10.51
N ARG A 193 -15.17 -2.04 -10.83
CA ARG A 193 -16.06 -0.97 -10.35
C ARG A 193 -17.19 -1.54 -9.51
N SER A 194 -17.55 -0.80 -8.47
CA SER A 194 -18.75 -1.02 -7.67
C SER A 194 -19.61 0.25 -7.65
N PHE A 195 -20.92 0.09 -7.71
CA PHE A 195 -21.91 1.18 -7.67
C PHE A 195 -22.85 1.05 -6.46
N ASP A 196 -22.54 0.16 -5.52
CA ASP A 196 -23.31 -0.19 -4.34
C ASP A 196 -22.47 -0.25 -3.06
N ASN A 197 -21.50 0.66 -2.96
CA ASN A 197 -20.59 0.78 -1.81
C ASN A 197 -19.79 -0.50 -1.54
N GLY A 198 -19.32 -1.17 -2.59
CA GLY A 198 -18.46 -2.35 -2.51
C GLY A 198 -19.17 -3.66 -2.24
N LEU A 199 -20.50 -3.72 -2.32
CA LEU A 199 -21.25 -4.97 -2.12
C LEU A 199 -21.15 -5.91 -3.33
N THR A 200 -21.18 -5.34 -4.54
CA THR A 200 -20.95 -6.10 -5.78
C THR A 200 -19.97 -5.37 -6.69
N TRP A 201 -19.25 -6.14 -7.51
CA TRP A 201 -18.20 -5.63 -8.38
C TRP A 201 -18.40 -6.12 -9.81
N GLY A 202 -18.24 -5.19 -10.74
CA GLY A 202 -18.30 -5.48 -12.18
C GLY A 202 -17.07 -6.21 -12.67
N LYS A 203 -17.12 -6.58 -13.96
CA LYS A 203 -15.99 -7.19 -14.66
C LYS A 203 -14.78 -6.22 -14.69
N GLU A 204 -13.59 -6.79 -14.66
CA GLU A 204 -12.33 -6.05 -14.78
C GLU A 204 -12.19 -5.34 -16.12
N ASN A 205 -11.58 -4.16 -16.08
CA ASN A 205 -11.19 -3.39 -17.25
C ASN A 205 -9.69 -3.12 -17.18
N ARG A 206 -9.00 -3.22 -18.32
CA ARG A 206 -7.60 -2.84 -18.43
C ARG A 206 -7.46 -1.32 -18.34
N ILE A 207 -6.55 -0.84 -17.51
CA ILE A 207 -6.19 0.58 -17.36
C ILE A 207 -4.96 0.91 -18.19
N CYS A 208 -3.90 0.12 -18.04
CA CYS A 208 -2.71 0.25 -18.85
C CYS A 208 -2.01 -1.09 -19.01
N PHE A 209 -1.22 -1.17 -20.06
CA PHE A 209 -0.37 -2.31 -20.39
C PHE A 209 0.69 -1.89 -21.38
N SER A 210 1.92 -2.25 -21.10
CA SER A 210 3.06 -2.09 -22.00
C SER A 210 3.54 -3.48 -22.43
N ASN A 211 3.51 -3.75 -23.74
CA ASN A 211 3.86 -5.07 -24.31
C ASN A 211 5.27 -5.50 -23.90
N GLY A 212 5.42 -6.71 -23.42
CA GLY A 212 6.67 -7.27 -22.93
C GLY A 212 7.08 -6.80 -21.53
N SER A 213 6.21 -6.06 -20.81
CA SER A 213 6.53 -5.49 -19.52
C SER A 213 5.60 -5.98 -18.39
N ARG A 214 5.89 -5.50 -17.19
CA ARG A 214 5.10 -5.71 -15.98
C ARG A 214 4.75 -4.37 -15.38
N ASP A 215 3.46 -4.06 -15.32
CA ASP A 215 2.90 -2.89 -14.67
C ASP A 215 2.33 -3.33 -13.31
N GLY A 216 2.75 -2.71 -12.22
CA GLY A 216 2.39 -3.14 -10.86
C GLY A 216 2.15 -1.99 -9.89
N MET A 217 1.78 -2.33 -8.66
CA MET A 217 1.64 -1.41 -7.52
C MET A 217 0.79 -0.16 -7.81
N PRO A 218 -0.44 -0.28 -8.34
CA PRO A 218 -1.23 0.88 -8.72
C PRO A 218 -1.65 1.69 -7.50
N VAL A 219 -1.47 3.02 -7.57
CA VAL A 219 -1.99 3.97 -6.56
C VAL A 219 -2.74 5.09 -7.29
N PRO A 220 -4.08 5.06 -7.30
CA PRO A 220 -4.92 6.06 -7.95
C PRO A 220 -5.16 7.28 -7.05
N ILE A 221 -5.27 8.45 -7.67
CA ILE A 221 -5.83 9.65 -7.05
C ILE A 221 -6.80 10.34 -8.01
N LEU A 222 -7.81 11.00 -7.47
CA LEU A 222 -8.62 11.96 -8.18
C LEU A 222 -8.03 13.36 -7.98
N THR A 223 -7.81 14.08 -9.07
CA THR A 223 -7.28 15.44 -9.04
C THR A 223 -8.41 16.48 -8.99
N ASP A 224 -8.08 17.73 -8.65
CA ASP A 224 -9.06 18.82 -8.53
C ASP A 224 -9.79 19.14 -9.85
N ASN A 225 -9.22 18.77 -10.99
CA ASN A 225 -9.83 18.91 -12.31
C ASN A 225 -10.62 17.68 -12.76
N ASN A 226 -10.91 16.76 -11.83
CA ASN A 226 -11.64 15.49 -12.05
C ASN A 226 -10.95 14.50 -13.02
N GLU A 227 -9.65 14.58 -13.18
CA GLU A 227 -8.85 13.54 -13.83
C GLU A 227 -8.42 12.49 -12.80
N ILE A 228 -8.39 11.24 -13.18
CA ILE A 228 -7.76 10.18 -12.37
C ILE A 228 -6.31 10.05 -12.83
N VAL A 229 -5.39 10.12 -11.90
CA VAL A 229 -3.98 9.82 -12.12
C VAL A 229 -3.63 8.57 -11.33
N VAL A 230 -3.07 7.57 -12.00
CA VAL A 230 -2.59 6.34 -11.38
C VAL A 230 -1.08 6.30 -11.50
N ILE A 231 -0.36 6.24 -10.38
CA ILE A 231 1.08 5.93 -10.39
C ILE A 231 1.24 4.42 -10.33
N ILE A 232 2.20 3.90 -11.08
CA ILE A 232 2.49 2.47 -11.17
C ILE A 232 4.01 2.22 -11.14
N GLU A 233 4.40 0.98 -10.89
CA GLU A 233 5.73 0.46 -11.19
C GLU A 233 5.71 -0.17 -12.59
N ASP A 234 6.58 0.31 -13.49
CA ASP A 234 6.67 -0.15 -14.89
C ASP A 234 8.11 -0.49 -15.24
N ASN A 235 8.36 -1.66 -15.79
CA ASN A 235 9.68 -2.09 -16.28
C ASN A 235 9.84 -2.05 -17.81
N GLY A 236 8.84 -1.52 -18.54
CA GLY A 236 8.82 -1.47 -20.01
C GLY A 236 9.62 -0.32 -20.65
N TRP A 237 10.16 0.58 -19.87
CA TRP A 237 10.94 1.71 -20.34
C TRP A 237 12.35 1.33 -20.76
N GLY A 238 12.59 0.66 -21.85
CA GLY A 238 13.86 0.30 -22.48
C GLY A 238 15.12 1.09 -22.05
N ASN A 239 16.21 1.06 -22.75
CA ASN A 239 17.49 1.71 -22.48
C ASN A 239 18.40 1.01 -21.47
N GLY A 240 18.32 -0.33 -21.37
CA GLY A 240 19.30 -1.13 -20.60
C GLY A 240 19.12 -1.08 -19.08
N TYR A 241 18.05 -0.47 -18.56
CA TYR A 241 17.70 -0.54 -17.16
C TYR A 241 16.72 -1.71 -16.93
N ASN A 242 17.15 -2.71 -16.17
CA ASN A 242 16.37 -3.93 -15.89
C ASN A 242 15.50 -3.83 -14.62
N GLY A 243 15.12 -2.64 -14.18
CA GLY A 243 14.32 -2.42 -12.98
C GLY A 243 12.99 -1.73 -13.26
N PHE A 244 12.14 -1.70 -12.22
CA PHE A 244 10.91 -0.94 -12.26
C PHE A 244 11.16 0.56 -12.12
N ARG A 245 10.31 1.36 -12.75
CA ARG A 245 10.30 2.83 -12.64
C ARG A 245 8.90 3.29 -12.25
N ALA A 246 8.81 4.35 -11.47
CA ALA A 246 7.56 5.02 -11.21
C ALA A 246 7.09 5.73 -12.48
N THR A 247 5.91 5.38 -12.95
CA THR A 247 5.26 5.90 -14.15
C THR A 247 3.85 6.34 -13.82
N THR A 248 3.26 7.23 -14.59
CA THR A 248 1.87 7.65 -14.40
C THR A 248 1.05 7.41 -15.66
N VAL A 249 -0.20 7.02 -15.48
CA VAL A 249 -1.25 7.01 -16.50
C VAL A 249 -2.41 7.87 -16.01
N ARG A 250 -3.11 8.54 -16.91
CA ARG A 250 -4.23 9.41 -16.56
C ARG A 250 -5.39 9.30 -17.54
N THR A 251 -6.58 9.66 -17.08
CA THR A 251 -7.81 9.78 -17.91
C THR A 251 -7.81 11.04 -18.73
#